data_f5457fa18a21b3ce783c75319c91d0d4
#
_entry.id   f5457fa18a21b3ce783c75319c91d0d4
#
_cell.length_a   1.000
_cell.length_b   1.000
_cell.length_c   1.000
_cell.angle_alpha   90.00
_cell.angle_beta   90.00
_cell.angle_gamma   90.00
#
_symmetry.space_group_name_H-M   'P 1'
#
loop_
_entity.id
_entity.type
_entity.pdbx_description
1 polymer ?
#
loop_
_entity_poly.entity_id
_entity_poly.type
_entity_poly.pdbx_seq_one_letter_code
_entity_poly.pdbx_strand_id
1 'polypeptide(L)'
;MKPSEEEAMKQSGKKTALAAMGVCAALMLTGCVKSDAAKYEDAQKLVREGAYDEAITAFTEIDGYEDSSKYLMYIKAIQMAENGQRDLAVSTLTTLGDFADSKMLAIYYQAQEDEAKQEYENADAL
;
A
#
# COMPACT_ATOMS: atom_id res chain seq x y z
N MET A 1 56.46 -9.67 -24.07
CA MET A 1 56.50 -9.85 -22.63
C MET A 1 55.57 -8.87 -21.90
N LYS A 2 55.87 -7.63 -21.95
CA LYS A 2 55.02 -6.61 -21.34
C LYS A 2 53.60 -6.51 -21.93
N PRO A 3 53.37 -6.71 -23.22
CA PRO A 3 52.01 -6.68 -23.74
C PRO A 3 51.09 -7.76 -23.14
N SER A 4 51.62 -8.95 -22.91
CA SER A 4 50.83 -10.02 -22.31
C SER A 4 50.55 -9.77 -20.81
N GLU A 5 51.47 -9.12 -20.10
CA GLU A 5 51.25 -8.74 -18.72
C GLU A 5 50.21 -7.60 -18.61
N GLU A 6 50.28 -6.64 -19.52
CA GLU A 6 49.28 -5.57 -19.60
C GLU A 6 47.89 -6.10 -19.96
N GLU A 7 47.82 -7.03 -20.92
CA GLU A 7 46.57 -7.69 -21.26
C GLU A 7 46.00 -8.48 -20.10
N ALA A 8 46.84 -9.21 -19.36
CA ALA A 8 46.44 -9.92 -18.16
C ALA A 8 45.90 -8.97 -17.09
N MET A 9 46.52 -7.82 -16.89
CA MET A 9 46.03 -6.79 -15.97
C MET A 9 44.70 -6.19 -16.42
N LYS A 10 44.54 -5.90 -17.70
CA LYS A 10 43.29 -5.41 -18.26
C LYS A 10 42.16 -6.44 -18.13
N GLN A 11 42.43 -7.69 -18.41
CA GLN A 11 41.47 -8.77 -18.23
C GLN A 11 41.13 -8.98 -16.76
N SER A 12 42.09 -8.91 -15.89
CA SER A 12 41.90 -8.99 -14.45
C SER A 12 41.00 -7.85 -13.96
N GLY A 13 41.25 -6.63 -14.43
CA GLY A 13 40.41 -5.50 -14.09
C GLY A 13 38.95 -5.65 -14.54
N LYS A 14 38.75 -6.15 -15.75
CA LYS A 14 37.40 -6.40 -16.27
C LYS A 14 36.69 -7.51 -15.48
N LYS A 15 37.39 -8.58 -15.16
CA LYS A 15 36.85 -9.68 -14.34
C LYS A 15 36.51 -9.20 -12.93
N THR A 16 37.34 -8.40 -12.36
CA THR A 16 37.10 -7.84 -11.04
C THR A 16 35.89 -6.91 -11.04
N ALA A 17 35.73 -6.08 -12.07
CA ALA A 17 34.57 -5.21 -12.19
C ALA A 17 33.27 -6.00 -12.34
N LEU A 18 33.26 -7.07 -13.14
CA LEU A 18 32.11 -7.96 -13.29
C LEU A 18 31.78 -8.69 -12.00
N ALA A 19 32.79 -9.18 -11.29
CA ALA A 19 32.60 -9.84 -9.99
C ALA A 19 32.07 -8.87 -8.94
N ALA A 20 32.55 -7.63 -8.93
CA ALA A 20 32.04 -6.59 -8.04
C ALA A 20 30.59 -6.25 -8.32
N MET A 21 30.20 -6.16 -9.58
CA MET A 21 28.79 -5.94 -9.97
C MET A 21 27.90 -7.12 -9.56
N GLY A 22 28.38 -8.32 -9.75
CA GLY A 22 27.65 -9.54 -9.33
C GLY A 22 27.46 -9.60 -7.81
N VAL A 23 28.47 -9.28 -7.06
CA VAL A 23 28.39 -9.26 -5.59
C VAL A 23 27.47 -8.16 -5.11
N CYS A 24 27.54 -6.97 -5.68
CA CYS A 24 26.64 -5.88 -5.34
C CYS A 24 25.18 -6.21 -5.66
N ALA A 25 24.92 -6.85 -6.79
CA ALA A 25 23.58 -7.27 -7.16
C ALA A 25 23.05 -8.35 -6.21
N ALA A 26 23.87 -9.29 -5.81
CA ALA A 26 23.50 -10.31 -4.83
C ALA A 26 23.21 -9.72 -3.44
N LEU A 27 24.03 -8.77 -3.01
CA LEU A 27 23.82 -8.08 -1.74
C LEU A 27 22.54 -7.21 -1.75
N MET A 28 22.23 -6.59 -2.86
CA MET A 28 21.00 -5.82 -2.99
C MET A 28 19.77 -6.73 -2.95
N LEU A 29 19.84 -7.90 -3.56
CA LEU A 29 18.76 -8.87 -3.52
C LEU A 29 18.52 -9.40 -2.10
N THR A 30 19.57 -9.65 -1.34
CA THR A 30 19.44 -10.10 0.06
C THR A 30 19.07 -8.98 1.01
N GLY A 31 19.47 -7.74 0.73
CA GLY A 31 19.13 -6.58 1.56
C GLY A 31 17.74 -6.00 1.29
N CYS A 32 17.10 -6.33 0.16
CA CYS A 32 15.80 -5.79 -0.24
C CYS A 32 14.62 -6.68 0.17
N VAL A 33 14.85 -7.88 0.69
CA VAL A 33 13.79 -8.77 1.16
C VAL A 33 13.36 -8.34 2.56
N LYS A 34 12.32 -7.54 2.63
CA LYS A 34 11.68 -7.20 3.90
C LYS A 34 10.86 -8.39 4.40
N SER A 35 10.84 -8.60 5.71
CA SER A 35 9.92 -9.55 6.33
C SER A 35 8.46 -9.09 6.14
N ASP A 36 7.50 -10.00 6.22
CA ASP A 36 6.09 -9.66 6.14
C ASP A 36 5.68 -8.69 7.25
N ALA A 37 6.29 -8.79 8.43
CA ALA A 37 6.09 -7.84 9.51
C ALA A 37 6.53 -6.41 9.12
N ALA A 38 7.70 -6.25 8.52
CA ALA A 38 8.18 -4.95 8.07
C ALA A 38 7.32 -4.38 6.92
N LYS A 39 6.89 -5.23 6.00
CA LYS A 39 5.96 -4.84 4.92
C LYS A 39 4.61 -4.39 5.48
N TYR A 40 4.12 -5.07 6.50
CA TYR A 40 2.87 -4.74 7.18
C TYR A 40 2.93 -3.38 7.87
N GLU A 41 4.03 -3.08 8.57
CA GLU A 41 4.25 -1.75 9.17
C GLU A 41 4.33 -0.64 8.13
N ASP A 42 5.03 -0.88 7.03
CA ASP A 42 5.10 0.07 5.90
C ASP A 42 3.71 0.30 5.29
N ALA A 43 2.94 -0.75 5.09
CA ALA A 43 1.59 -0.66 4.55
C ALA A 43 0.65 0.14 5.47
N GLN A 44 0.73 -0.08 6.79
CA GLN A 44 -0.02 0.71 7.76
C GLN A 44 0.36 2.20 7.73
N LYS A 45 1.65 2.48 7.52
CA LYS A 45 2.12 3.85 7.37
C LYS A 45 1.51 4.52 6.14
N LEU A 46 1.44 3.83 5.01
CA LEU A 46 0.80 4.32 3.79
C LEU A 46 -0.68 4.66 4.02
N VAL A 47 -1.40 3.85 4.81
CA VAL A 47 -2.79 4.17 5.19
C VAL A 47 -2.86 5.48 5.99
N ARG A 48 -1.99 5.66 6.98
CA ARG A 48 -1.95 6.90 7.78
C ARG A 48 -1.62 8.14 6.95
N GLU A 49 -0.85 7.97 5.89
CA GLU A 49 -0.46 9.03 4.96
C GLU A 49 -1.53 9.29 3.88
N GLY A 50 -2.55 8.46 3.80
CA GLY A 50 -3.60 8.55 2.78
C GLY A 50 -3.16 8.04 1.40
N ALA A 51 -2.03 7.36 1.31
CA ALA A 51 -1.52 6.73 0.09
C ALA A 51 -2.20 5.37 -0.14
N TYR A 52 -3.49 5.41 -0.46
CA TYR A 52 -4.35 4.22 -0.47
C TYR A 52 -4.01 3.23 -1.58
N ASP A 53 -3.65 3.68 -2.76
CA ASP A 53 -3.31 2.79 -3.88
C ASP A 53 -2.03 2.00 -3.59
N GLU A 54 -1.02 2.67 -3.03
CA GLU A 54 0.21 2.03 -2.59
C GLU A 54 -0.04 1.10 -1.41
N ALA A 55 -0.90 1.49 -0.48
CA ALA A 55 -1.28 0.64 0.66
C ALA A 55 -2.00 -0.63 0.20
N ILE A 56 -2.91 -0.54 -0.78
CA ILE A 56 -3.57 -1.70 -1.38
C ILE A 56 -2.54 -2.66 -1.97
N THR A 57 -1.60 -2.15 -2.74
CA THR A 57 -0.53 -2.96 -3.33
C THR A 57 0.27 -3.65 -2.25
N ALA A 58 0.70 -2.92 -1.22
CA ALA A 58 1.50 -3.44 -0.12
C ALA A 58 0.76 -4.53 0.68
N PHE A 59 -0.50 -4.32 1.03
CA PHE A 59 -1.28 -5.34 1.75
C PHE A 59 -1.62 -6.55 0.88
N THR A 60 -1.78 -6.37 -0.43
CA THR A 60 -2.02 -7.48 -1.36
C THR A 60 -0.80 -8.40 -1.46
N GLU A 61 0.41 -7.83 -1.42
CA GLU A 61 1.66 -8.62 -1.41
C GLU A 61 1.81 -9.53 -0.18
N ILE A 62 1.19 -9.14 0.93
CA ILE A 62 1.22 -9.87 2.20
C ILE A 62 -0.18 -10.40 2.56
N ASP A 63 -0.96 -10.77 1.57
CA ASP A 63 -2.31 -11.29 1.79
C ASP A 63 -2.28 -12.48 2.77
N GLY A 64 -3.19 -12.46 3.72
CA GLY A 64 -3.25 -13.46 4.79
C GLY A 64 -2.33 -13.19 5.98
N TYR A 65 -1.47 -12.18 5.93
CA TYR A 65 -0.67 -11.78 7.07
C TYR A 65 -1.44 -10.81 7.97
N GLU A 66 -1.58 -11.16 9.25
CA GLU A 66 -2.28 -10.35 10.27
C GLU A 66 -3.65 -9.84 9.76
N ASP A 67 -3.94 -8.58 9.93
CA ASP A 67 -5.19 -7.95 9.50
C ASP A 67 -5.13 -7.34 8.09
N SER A 68 -4.23 -7.79 7.22
CA SER A 68 -4.07 -7.25 5.86
C SER A 68 -5.38 -7.21 5.08
N SER A 69 -6.19 -8.26 5.14
CA SER A 69 -7.50 -8.32 4.47
C SER A 69 -8.49 -7.30 5.02
N LYS A 70 -8.45 -7.03 6.33
CA LYS A 70 -9.29 -5.98 6.94
C LYS A 70 -8.86 -4.59 6.50
N TYR A 71 -7.55 -4.35 6.39
CA TYR A 71 -7.04 -3.08 5.84
C TYR A 71 -7.48 -2.88 4.40
N LEU A 72 -7.43 -3.92 3.57
CA LEU A 72 -7.91 -3.84 2.19
C LEU A 72 -9.40 -3.47 2.13
N MET A 73 -10.24 -4.07 2.97
CA MET A 73 -11.66 -3.72 3.06
C MET A 73 -11.86 -2.28 3.55
N TYR A 74 -11.09 -1.87 4.55
CA TYR A 74 -11.13 -0.53 5.13
C TYR A 74 -10.79 0.55 4.09
N ILE A 75 -9.67 0.39 3.36
CA ILE A 75 -9.25 1.31 2.31
C ILE A 75 -10.29 1.37 1.20
N LYS A 76 -10.78 0.21 0.78
CA LYS A 76 -11.81 0.11 -0.26
C LYS A 76 -13.09 0.84 0.13
N ALA A 77 -13.50 0.77 1.39
CA ALA A 77 -14.66 1.50 1.89
C ALA A 77 -14.44 3.03 1.81
N ILE A 78 -13.25 3.51 2.16
CA ILE A 78 -12.92 4.93 2.02
C ILE A 78 -13.01 5.36 0.55
N GLN A 79 -12.42 4.60 -0.36
CA GLN A 79 -12.48 4.89 -1.80
C GLN A 79 -13.92 4.85 -2.35
N MET A 80 -14.76 3.95 -1.87
CA MET A 80 -16.19 3.93 -2.21
C MET A 80 -16.89 5.22 -1.78
N ALA A 81 -16.62 5.70 -0.58
CA ALA A 81 -17.20 6.96 -0.08
C ALA A 81 -16.73 8.16 -0.91
N GLU A 82 -15.45 8.21 -1.26
CA GLU A 82 -14.88 9.26 -2.12
C GLU A 82 -15.50 9.26 -3.53
N ASN A 83 -15.88 8.09 -4.03
CA ASN A 83 -16.56 7.92 -5.31
C ASN A 83 -18.09 8.14 -5.25
N GLY A 84 -18.61 8.59 -4.10
CA GLY A 84 -20.03 8.84 -3.93
C GLY A 84 -20.87 7.63 -3.53
N GLN A 85 -20.26 6.48 -3.33
CA GLN A 85 -20.93 5.23 -2.91
C GLN A 85 -20.94 5.11 -1.38
N ARG A 86 -21.49 6.13 -0.68
CA ARG A 86 -21.44 6.21 0.78
C ARG A 86 -22.21 5.12 1.48
N ASP A 87 -23.36 4.70 0.95
CA ASP A 87 -24.15 3.60 1.52
C ASP A 87 -23.35 2.29 1.57
N LEU A 88 -22.60 1.99 0.50
CA LEU A 88 -21.72 0.81 0.46
C LEU A 88 -20.54 0.95 1.41
N ALA A 89 -19.96 2.14 1.49
CA ALA A 89 -18.87 2.42 2.42
C ALA A 89 -19.32 2.22 3.87
N VAL A 90 -20.48 2.76 4.24
CA VAL A 90 -21.06 2.60 5.58
C VAL A 90 -21.29 1.13 5.91
N SER A 91 -21.87 0.38 4.98
CA SER A 91 -22.11 -1.06 5.16
C SER A 91 -20.81 -1.83 5.39
N THR A 92 -19.79 -1.56 4.58
CA THR A 92 -18.48 -2.21 4.68
C THR A 92 -17.77 -1.85 6.00
N LEU A 93 -17.77 -0.58 6.39
CA LEU A 93 -17.17 -0.11 7.63
C LEU A 93 -17.90 -0.66 8.85
N THR A 94 -19.22 -0.78 8.79
CA THR A 94 -20.03 -1.39 9.85
C THR A 94 -19.66 -2.87 10.04
N THR A 95 -19.42 -3.58 8.94
CA THR A 95 -18.95 -4.97 8.99
C THR A 95 -17.58 -5.11 9.65
N LEU A 96 -16.69 -4.14 9.44
CA LEU A 96 -15.38 -4.09 10.10
C LEU A 96 -15.46 -3.80 11.61
N GLY A 97 -16.54 -3.20 12.07
CA GLY A 97 -16.78 -2.93 13.49
C GLY A 97 -15.73 -2.01 14.12
N ASP A 98 -15.06 -2.51 15.16
CA ASP A 98 -14.06 -1.74 15.92
C ASP A 98 -12.66 -1.73 15.26
N PHE A 99 -12.52 -2.27 14.05
CA PHE A 99 -11.25 -2.28 13.35
C PHE A 99 -10.87 -0.84 12.91
N ALA A 100 -9.67 -0.40 13.31
CA ALA A 100 -9.20 0.96 13.08
C ALA A 100 -10.25 1.99 13.55
N ASP A 101 -10.55 3.01 12.76
CA ASP A 101 -11.61 3.98 13.03
C ASP A 101 -12.87 3.74 12.18
N SER A 102 -13.10 2.51 11.73
CA SER A 102 -14.22 2.11 10.87
C SER A 102 -15.57 2.58 11.38
N LYS A 103 -15.80 2.44 12.69
CA LYS A 103 -17.05 2.85 13.33
C LYS A 103 -17.28 4.36 13.24
N MET A 104 -16.22 5.12 13.46
CA MET A 104 -16.27 6.58 13.38
C MET A 104 -16.49 7.07 11.96
N LEU A 105 -15.80 6.46 10.99
CA LEU A 105 -15.98 6.75 9.58
C LEU A 105 -17.37 6.35 9.07
N ALA A 106 -17.92 5.23 9.54
CA ALA A 106 -19.29 4.83 9.18
C ALA A 106 -20.30 5.89 9.61
N ILE A 107 -20.19 6.41 10.83
CA ILE A 107 -21.05 7.49 11.35
C ILE A 107 -20.86 8.77 10.52
N TYR A 108 -19.62 9.11 10.21
CA TYR A 108 -19.31 10.31 9.43
C TYR A 108 -19.92 10.26 8.01
N TYR A 109 -19.74 9.14 7.31
CA TYR A 109 -20.30 8.99 5.97
C TYR A 109 -21.83 8.86 5.97
N GLN A 110 -22.41 8.25 7.02
CA GLN A 110 -23.86 8.21 7.17
C GLN A 110 -24.43 9.60 7.34
N ALA A 111 -23.81 10.44 8.16
CA ALA A 111 -24.24 11.83 8.35
C ALA A 111 -24.19 12.63 7.03
N GLN A 112 -23.14 12.47 6.26
CA GLN A 112 -23.02 13.11 4.93
C GLN A 112 -24.12 12.66 3.97
N GLU A 113 -24.48 11.39 4.00
CA GLU A 113 -25.54 10.84 3.16
C GLU A 113 -26.92 11.41 3.57
N ASP A 114 -27.15 11.51 4.87
CA ASP A 114 -28.40 12.06 5.39
C ASP A 114 -28.55 13.55 5.07
N GLU A 115 -27.46 14.32 5.15
CA GLU A 115 -27.45 15.74 4.74
C GLU A 115 -27.78 15.88 3.25
N ALA A 116 -27.15 15.08 2.40
CA ALA A 116 -27.40 15.09 0.96
C ALA A 116 -28.87 14.78 0.64
N LYS A 117 -29.48 13.80 1.33
CA LYS A 117 -30.90 13.45 1.16
C LYS A 117 -31.82 14.61 1.56
N GLN A 118 -31.53 15.28 2.66
CA GLN A 118 -32.31 16.44 3.11
C GLN A 118 -32.24 17.62 2.12
N GLU A 119 -31.07 17.86 1.52
CA GLU A 119 -30.93 18.90 0.49
C GLU A 119 -31.78 18.59 -0.74
N TYR A 120 -31.83 17.32 -1.19
CA TYR A 120 -32.65 16.89 -2.30
C TYR A 120 -34.16 17.06 -2.01
N GLU A 121 -34.61 16.63 -0.84
CA GLU A 121 -36.01 16.77 -0.42
C GLU A 121 -36.45 18.26 -0.35
N ASN A 122 -35.57 19.11 0.18
CA ASN A 122 -35.85 20.56 0.23
C ASN A 122 -35.87 21.19 -1.15
N ALA A 123 -35.04 20.76 -2.08
CA ALA A 123 -35.02 21.26 -3.44
C ALA A 123 -36.31 20.85 -4.21
N ASP A 124 -36.80 19.65 -4.00
CA ASP A 124 -38.04 19.14 -4.63
C ASP A 124 -39.30 19.84 -4.04
N ALA A 125 -39.22 20.35 -2.82
CA ALA A 125 -40.33 21.05 -2.16
C ALA A 125 -40.51 22.49 -2.63
N LEU A 126 -39.58 23.05 -3.38
CA LEU A 126 -39.63 24.38 -3.97
C LEU A 126 -40.21 24.36 -5.37
#